data_8fa46b1d2135ae6a8b446113af1b3884
#
_entry.id   8fa46b1d2135ae6a8b446113af1b3884
#
_cell.length_a   1.000
_cell.length_b   1.000
_cell.length_c   1.000
_cell.angle_alpha   90.00
_cell.angle_beta   90.00
_cell.angle_gamma   90.00
#
_symmetry.space_group_name_H-M   'P 1'
#
loop_
_entity.id
_entity.type
_entity.pdbx_description
1 polymer ?
#
loop_
_entity_poly.entity_id
_entity_poly.type
_entity_poly.pdbx_seq_one_letter_code
_entity_poly.pdbx_strand_id
1 'polypeptide(L)'
;MTTDLKIKKGVYLVIDPAMDIHKLNTQLTKIRGADLSAIQIWDNFTSLSSHQITDIFQLVFDIFKEKKVPIFINNRWQYLMEYPFSGVHFDFFPNDLEGISQEIGQPFLKGLTLNNDLSVVSKAKENQFDYLSFCSLFPSSTSNSCEVVHFDTIKKCKKITDIPIFLAGGITPQNMALVEELDYHGVAVVSGIMEAKNPLEQLAKYLAKVKS
;
A
#
# COMPACT_ATOMS: atom_id res chain seq x y z
N MET A 1 22.40 -5.08 7.06
CA MET A 1 21.92 -6.20 6.22
C MET A 1 20.84 -5.63 5.32
N THR A 2 21.18 -5.36 4.07
CA THR A 2 20.18 -4.96 3.05
C THR A 2 19.28 -6.17 2.82
N THR A 3 18.13 -6.16 3.45
CA THR A 3 17.08 -7.15 3.15
C THR A 3 16.65 -6.92 1.72
N ASP A 4 16.86 -7.90 0.88
CA ASP A 4 16.41 -7.97 -0.52
C ASP A 4 14.87 -8.13 -0.56
N LEU A 5 14.16 -7.25 0.18
CA LEU A 5 12.70 -7.20 0.27
C LEU A 5 12.17 -6.59 -1.02
N LYS A 6 11.81 -7.45 -1.98
CA LYS A 6 11.09 -7.04 -3.18
C LYS A 6 9.58 -7.14 -2.94
N ILE A 7 8.85 -6.13 -3.40
CA ILE A 7 7.39 -6.17 -3.40
C ILE A 7 6.98 -7.18 -4.48
N LYS A 8 6.36 -8.28 -4.05
CA LYS A 8 5.91 -9.33 -4.95
C LYS A 8 4.52 -9.00 -5.52
N LYS A 9 4.18 -9.67 -6.60
CA LYS A 9 2.84 -9.59 -7.20
C LYS A 9 1.78 -10.12 -6.23
N GLY A 10 0.60 -9.49 -6.18
CA GLY A 10 -0.48 -9.97 -5.32
C GLY A 10 -1.32 -8.88 -4.67
N VAL A 11 -1.72 -9.10 -3.42
CA VAL A 11 -2.57 -8.19 -2.65
C VAL A 11 -1.72 -7.37 -1.68
N TYR A 12 -1.85 -6.07 -1.79
CA TYR A 12 -1.29 -5.05 -0.90
C TYR A 12 -2.38 -4.65 0.10
N LEU A 13 -2.17 -4.94 1.37
CA LEU A 13 -3.15 -4.63 2.41
C LEU A 13 -2.91 -3.23 2.97
N VAL A 14 -3.91 -2.36 2.93
CA VAL A 14 -3.87 -1.06 3.61
C VAL A 14 -4.72 -1.14 4.88
N ILE A 15 -4.14 -0.71 5.99
CA ILE A 15 -4.73 -0.70 7.32
C ILE A 15 -5.13 0.73 7.67
N ASP A 16 -6.39 0.94 8.05
CA ASP A 16 -6.83 2.18 8.67
C ASP A 16 -6.54 2.12 10.18
N PRO A 17 -5.61 2.93 10.70
CA PRO A 17 -5.30 2.93 12.14
C PRO A 17 -6.45 3.47 13.01
N ALA A 18 -7.40 4.21 12.45
CA ALA A 18 -8.60 4.66 13.19
C ALA A 18 -9.62 3.53 13.46
N MET A 19 -9.41 2.34 12.89
CA MET A 19 -10.21 1.16 13.22
C MET A 19 -10.05 0.80 14.72
N ASP A 20 -11.13 0.33 15.36
CA ASP A 20 -11.05 -0.21 16.73
C ASP A 20 -9.94 -1.27 16.84
N ILE A 21 -9.04 -1.11 17.83
CA ILE A 21 -7.83 -1.92 17.95
C ILE A 21 -8.13 -3.42 18.18
N HIS A 22 -9.24 -3.76 18.85
CA HIS A 22 -9.62 -5.16 19.06
C HIS A 22 -10.12 -5.79 17.76
N LYS A 23 -10.88 -5.00 16.97
CA LYS A 23 -11.30 -5.42 15.63
C LYS A 23 -10.09 -5.55 14.72
N LEU A 24 -9.17 -4.59 14.73
CA LEU A 24 -7.93 -4.63 13.97
C LEU A 24 -7.13 -5.90 14.27
N ASN A 25 -6.87 -6.17 15.55
CA ASN A 25 -6.16 -7.38 16.01
C ASN A 25 -6.86 -8.65 15.52
N THR A 26 -8.18 -8.72 15.68
CA THR A 26 -8.99 -9.88 15.26
C THR A 26 -8.86 -10.14 13.76
N GLN A 27 -8.97 -9.11 12.94
CA GLN A 27 -8.91 -9.24 11.48
C GLN A 27 -7.51 -9.60 11.01
N LEU A 28 -6.48 -8.93 11.51
CA LEU A 28 -5.08 -9.21 11.15
C LEU A 28 -4.65 -10.62 11.57
N THR A 29 -5.04 -11.07 12.76
CA THR A 29 -4.73 -12.43 13.26
C THR A 29 -5.31 -13.50 12.32
N LYS A 30 -6.52 -13.31 11.77
CA LYS A 30 -7.13 -14.25 10.82
C LYS A 30 -6.33 -14.39 9.53
N ILE A 31 -5.65 -13.33 9.10
CA ILE A 31 -4.89 -13.30 7.82
C ILE A 31 -3.38 -13.37 7.99
N ARG A 32 -2.86 -13.53 9.23
CA ARG A 32 -1.42 -13.56 9.51
C ARG A 32 -0.63 -14.59 8.71
N GLY A 33 -1.29 -15.66 8.27
CA GLY A 33 -0.70 -16.73 7.44
C GLY A 33 -0.69 -16.44 5.95
N ALA A 34 -1.40 -15.42 5.50
CA ALA A 34 -1.62 -15.15 4.09
C ALA A 34 -0.39 -14.59 3.38
N ASP A 35 -0.35 -14.80 2.06
CA ASP A 35 0.72 -14.34 1.19
C ASP A 35 0.41 -12.94 0.65
N LEU A 36 0.72 -11.90 1.45
CA LEU A 36 0.53 -10.50 1.09
C LEU A 36 1.76 -9.96 0.33
N SER A 37 1.53 -9.05 -0.62
CA SER A 37 2.59 -8.31 -1.33
C SER A 37 3.27 -7.31 -0.43
N ALA A 38 2.48 -6.60 0.34
CA ALA A 38 2.89 -5.60 1.32
C ALA A 38 1.76 -5.29 2.30
N ILE A 39 2.10 -4.59 3.37
CA ILE A 39 1.16 -4.00 4.32
C ILE A 39 1.49 -2.52 4.42
N GLN A 40 0.48 -1.65 4.48
CA GLN A 40 0.64 -0.21 4.71
C GLN A 40 -0.24 0.22 5.87
N ILE A 41 0.31 0.99 6.79
CA ILE A 41 -0.47 1.73 7.77
C ILE A 41 -0.77 3.11 7.20
N TRP A 42 -2.06 3.41 7.00
CA TRP A 42 -2.52 4.66 6.41
C TRP A 42 -2.30 5.84 7.38
N ASP A 43 -2.11 7.06 6.83
CA ASP A 43 -1.90 8.30 7.60
C ASP A 43 -3.21 8.87 8.17
N ASN A 44 -4.01 8.05 8.82
CA ASN A 44 -5.28 8.45 9.46
C ASN A 44 -5.13 8.46 10.99
N PHE A 45 -4.24 9.32 11.49
CA PHE A 45 -3.90 9.38 12.92
C PHE A 45 -4.61 10.51 13.69
N THR A 46 -5.47 11.30 13.04
CA THR A 46 -6.01 12.55 13.59
C THR A 46 -6.73 12.40 14.94
N SER A 47 -7.36 11.25 15.18
CA SER A 47 -8.11 10.95 16.42
C SER A 47 -7.30 10.13 17.44
N LEU A 48 -6.03 9.82 17.15
CA LEU A 48 -5.23 8.92 17.95
C LEU A 48 -4.17 9.66 18.76
N SER A 49 -3.95 9.22 20.00
CA SER A 49 -2.80 9.63 20.79
C SER A 49 -1.52 8.93 20.34
N SER A 50 -0.35 9.47 20.68
CA SER A 50 0.94 8.85 20.36
C SER A 50 1.05 7.41 20.93
N HIS A 51 0.48 7.16 22.09
CA HIS A 51 0.47 5.81 22.67
C HIS A 51 -0.36 4.84 21.83
N GLN A 52 -1.55 5.23 21.42
CA GLN A 52 -2.40 4.40 20.53
C GLN A 52 -1.71 4.09 19.19
N ILE A 53 -1.01 5.07 18.61
CA ILE A 53 -0.23 4.89 17.38
C ILE A 53 0.86 3.83 17.61
N THR A 54 1.62 3.95 18.71
CA THR A 54 2.65 2.98 19.07
C THR A 54 2.07 1.57 19.27
N ASP A 55 0.93 1.45 19.94
CA ASP A 55 0.26 0.16 20.17
C ASP A 55 -0.15 -0.49 18.84
N ILE A 56 -0.66 0.31 17.89
CA ILE A 56 -1.03 -0.18 16.54
C ILE A 56 0.21 -0.66 15.78
N PHE A 57 1.31 0.10 15.81
CA PHE A 57 2.55 -0.30 15.15
C PHE A 57 3.07 -1.61 15.72
N GLN A 58 3.15 -1.70 17.05
CA GLN A 58 3.60 -2.91 17.73
C GLN A 58 2.72 -4.12 17.39
N LEU A 59 1.40 -3.94 17.40
CA LEU A 59 0.45 -4.98 17.03
C LEU A 59 0.71 -5.51 15.61
N VAL A 60 0.88 -4.61 14.64
CA VAL A 60 1.13 -5.01 13.25
C VAL A 60 2.47 -5.73 13.11
N PHE A 61 3.54 -5.21 13.71
CA PHE A 61 4.85 -5.84 13.67
C PHE A 61 4.84 -7.22 14.33
N ASP A 62 4.19 -7.38 15.50
CA ASP A 62 4.13 -8.65 16.22
C ASP A 62 3.36 -9.72 15.43
N ILE A 63 2.25 -9.35 14.80
CA ILE A 63 1.45 -10.30 14.01
C ILE A 63 2.24 -10.80 12.79
N PHE A 64 3.04 -9.95 12.15
CA PHE A 64 3.72 -10.27 10.89
C PHE A 64 5.23 -10.51 11.04
N LYS A 65 5.79 -10.51 12.25
CA LYS A 65 7.25 -10.67 12.51
C LYS A 65 7.90 -11.89 11.86
N GLU A 66 7.15 -13.00 11.73
CA GLU A 66 7.63 -14.23 11.11
C GLU A 66 7.47 -14.23 9.59
N LYS A 67 6.92 -13.14 9.02
CA LYS A 67 6.67 -13.00 7.59
C LYS A 67 7.67 -12.04 6.97
N LYS A 68 8.20 -12.41 5.82
CA LYS A 68 9.02 -11.51 4.99
C LYS A 68 8.12 -10.62 4.12
N VAL A 69 7.12 -9.97 4.74
CA VAL A 69 6.24 -9.02 4.06
C VAL A 69 6.69 -7.60 4.39
N PRO A 70 6.94 -6.74 3.40
CA PRO A 70 7.31 -5.36 3.68
C PRO A 70 6.14 -4.60 4.31
N ILE A 71 6.43 -3.83 5.36
CA ILE A 71 5.47 -2.99 6.07
C ILE A 71 5.83 -1.53 5.81
N PHE A 72 4.90 -0.78 5.24
CA PHE A 72 5.04 0.63 4.89
C PHE A 72 4.27 1.52 5.86
N ILE A 73 4.81 2.71 6.09
CA ILE A 73 4.06 3.83 6.66
C ILE A 73 3.65 4.79 5.55
N ASN A 74 2.44 5.37 5.62
CA ASN A 74 2.00 6.37 4.67
C ASN A 74 2.50 7.77 5.10
N ASN A 75 3.18 8.47 4.21
CA ASN A 75 3.72 9.84 4.35
C ASN A 75 4.68 10.08 5.54
N ARG A 76 4.46 9.50 6.68
CA ARG A 76 5.16 9.77 7.96
C ARG A 76 6.52 9.09 8.02
N TRP A 77 7.42 9.44 7.10
CA TRP A 77 8.75 8.84 6.95
C TRP A 77 9.61 8.88 8.23
N GLN A 78 9.35 9.86 9.15
CA GLN A 78 10.03 9.98 10.43
C GLN A 78 9.96 8.70 11.26
N TYR A 79 8.87 7.94 11.15
CA TYR A 79 8.72 6.69 11.86
C TYR A 79 9.69 5.59 11.42
N LEU A 80 10.37 5.73 10.27
CA LEU A 80 11.43 4.80 9.87
C LEU A 80 12.69 4.90 10.75
N MET A 81 12.87 6.01 11.45
CA MET A 81 13.98 6.19 12.38
C MET A 81 13.72 5.52 13.74
N GLU A 82 12.46 5.26 14.07
CA GLU A 82 12.05 4.74 15.38
C GLU A 82 11.52 3.30 15.32
N TYR A 83 10.96 2.90 14.18
CA TYR A 83 10.26 1.63 14.00
C TYR A 83 10.78 0.87 12.77
N PRO A 84 10.69 -0.48 12.76
CA PRO A 84 11.23 -1.30 11.68
C PRO A 84 10.35 -1.34 10.43
N PHE A 85 9.84 -0.19 9.99
CA PHE A 85 9.17 -0.10 8.71
C PHE A 85 10.14 -0.41 7.56
N SER A 86 9.64 -1.08 6.54
CA SER A 86 10.41 -1.40 5.33
C SER A 86 10.51 -0.23 4.37
N GLY A 87 9.59 0.74 4.46
CA GLY A 87 9.54 1.87 3.54
C GLY A 87 8.41 2.85 3.79
N VAL A 88 8.32 3.81 2.89
CA VAL A 88 7.29 4.87 2.90
C VAL A 88 6.46 4.79 1.63
N HIS A 89 5.15 4.89 1.79
CA HIS A 89 4.24 5.19 0.70
C HIS A 89 3.92 6.68 0.71
N PHE A 90 4.27 7.39 -0.34
CA PHE A 90 4.00 8.81 -0.51
C PHE A 90 2.71 9.03 -1.32
N ASP A 91 1.80 9.86 -0.83
CA ASP A 91 0.62 10.27 -1.59
C ASP A 91 0.95 11.24 -2.71
N PHE A 92 2.05 12.01 -2.53
CA PHE A 92 2.58 12.93 -3.54
C PHE A 92 4.10 12.80 -3.58
N PHE A 93 4.69 13.11 -4.74
CA PHE A 93 6.14 13.14 -4.85
C PHE A 93 6.70 14.16 -3.86
N PRO A 94 7.57 13.75 -2.91
CA PRO A 94 8.07 14.64 -1.86
C PRO A 94 8.97 15.74 -2.45
N ASN A 95 8.84 16.97 -1.95
CA ASN A 95 9.62 18.10 -2.44
C ASN A 95 11.12 17.97 -2.17
N ASP A 96 11.49 17.28 -1.08
CA ASP A 96 12.88 17.05 -0.65
C ASP A 96 13.10 15.57 -0.32
N LEU A 97 13.07 14.73 -1.34
CA LEU A 97 13.32 13.29 -1.17
C LEU A 97 14.77 13.00 -0.75
N GLU A 98 15.70 13.83 -1.20
CA GLU A 98 17.12 13.69 -0.87
C GLU A 98 17.36 13.96 0.62
N GLY A 99 16.84 15.08 1.15
CA GLY A 99 16.90 15.40 2.59
C GLY A 99 16.24 14.33 3.45
N ILE A 100 15.06 13.85 3.05
CA ILE A 100 14.38 12.72 3.72
C ILE A 100 15.29 11.49 3.76
N SER A 101 15.93 11.15 2.65
CA SER A 101 16.80 9.97 2.56
C SER A 101 18.05 10.11 3.42
N GLN A 102 18.60 11.32 3.50
CA GLN A 102 19.75 11.63 4.36
C GLN A 102 19.37 11.54 5.85
N GLU A 103 18.20 12.05 6.25
CA GLU A 103 17.73 11.98 7.64
C GLU A 103 17.44 10.53 8.07
N ILE A 104 16.81 9.71 7.21
CA ILE A 104 16.56 8.29 7.50
C ILE A 104 17.89 7.53 7.63
N GLY A 105 18.92 7.89 6.86
CA GLY A 105 20.27 7.36 6.98
C GLY A 105 20.45 5.88 6.64
N GLN A 106 19.43 5.22 6.13
CA GLN A 106 19.45 3.81 5.70
C GLN A 106 18.57 3.60 4.46
N PRO A 107 18.85 2.56 3.64
CA PRO A 107 17.98 2.21 2.52
C PRO A 107 16.55 1.87 2.96
N PHE A 108 15.57 2.35 2.21
CA PHE A 108 14.16 2.06 2.43
C PHE A 108 13.40 1.96 1.11
N LEU A 109 12.29 1.23 1.11
CA LEU A 109 11.42 1.09 -0.05
C LEU A 109 10.54 2.33 -0.22
N LYS A 110 10.30 2.72 -1.47
CA LYS A 110 9.55 3.94 -1.82
C LYS A 110 8.36 3.59 -2.72
N GLY A 111 7.16 3.93 -2.27
CA GLY A 111 5.94 3.87 -3.06
C GLY A 111 5.38 5.26 -3.35
N LEU A 112 4.70 5.43 -4.47
CA LEU A 112 4.09 6.70 -4.86
C LEU A 112 2.68 6.50 -5.39
N THR A 113 1.73 7.29 -4.87
CA THR A 113 0.39 7.40 -5.47
C THR A 113 0.44 8.25 -6.73
N LEU A 114 -0.23 7.78 -7.77
CA LEU A 114 -0.49 8.48 -9.03
C LEU A 114 -1.99 8.67 -9.22
N ASN A 115 -2.31 9.74 -9.94
CA ASN A 115 -3.63 10.03 -10.48
C ASN A 115 -3.56 10.06 -12.02
N ASN A 116 -4.35 10.91 -12.69
CA ASN A 116 -4.32 11.06 -14.15
C ASN A 116 -3.11 11.87 -14.65
N ASP A 117 -2.35 12.53 -13.78
CA ASP A 117 -1.11 13.23 -14.13
C ASP A 117 0.10 12.29 -14.08
N LEU A 118 0.73 12.05 -15.22
CA LEU A 118 1.92 11.21 -15.34
C LEU A 118 3.24 12.00 -15.31
N SER A 119 3.20 13.31 -15.09
CA SER A 119 4.39 14.18 -15.12
C SER A 119 5.47 13.77 -14.11
N VAL A 120 5.07 13.13 -13.00
CA VAL A 120 5.98 12.69 -11.93
C VAL A 120 6.62 11.32 -12.18
N VAL A 121 6.18 10.57 -13.21
CA VAL A 121 6.65 9.18 -13.45
C VAL A 121 8.16 9.14 -13.75
N SER A 122 8.66 10.07 -14.56
CA SER A 122 10.10 10.16 -14.86
C SER A 122 10.91 10.41 -13.60
N LYS A 123 10.46 11.34 -12.73
CA LYS A 123 11.09 11.61 -11.44
C LYS A 123 11.07 10.40 -10.52
N ALA A 124 9.95 9.66 -10.48
CA ALA A 124 9.86 8.44 -9.69
C ALA A 124 10.87 7.38 -10.16
N LYS A 125 11.05 7.24 -11.48
CA LYS A 125 12.05 6.34 -12.06
C LYS A 125 13.48 6.77 -11.72
N GLU A 126 13.82 8.02 -11.92
CA GLU A 126 15.15 8.60 -11.60
C GLU A 126 15.50 8.43 -10.12
N ASN A 127 14.52 8.54 -9.23
CA ASN A 127 14.68 8.39 -7.78
C ASN A 127 14.44 6.96 -7.28
N GLN A 128 14.37 5.98 -8.20
CA GLN A 128 14.29 4.56 -7.88
C GLN A 128 13.12 4.21 -6.94
N PHE A 129 11.91 4.67 -7.29
CA PHE A 129 10.71 4.21 -6.58
C PHE A 129 10.48 2.73 -6.88
N ASP A 130 10.10 1.96 -5.85
CA ASP A 130 9.94 0.51 -5.92
C ASP A 130 8.59 0.11 -6.51
N TYR A 131 7.58 0.97 -6.37
CA TYR A 131 6.26 0.79 -6.97
C TYR A 131 5.48 2.09 -7.10
N LEU A 132 4.51 2.08 -7.99
CA LEU A 132 3.50 3.12 -8.20
C LEU A 132 2.12 2.58 -7.85
N SER A 133 1.24 3.42 -7.33
CA SER A 133 -0.14 3.03 -7.01
C SER A 133 -1.13 3.99 -7.63
N PHE A 134 -2.02 3.52 -8.49
CA PHE A 134 -3.10 4.34 -9.03
C PHE A 134 -4.32 4.30 -8.12
N CYS A 135 -4.73 5.46 -7.61
CA CYS A 135 -5.88 5.65 -6.73
C CYS A 135 -6.65 6.94 -7.13
N SER A 136 -7.96 6.87 -7.36
CA SER A 136 -8.93 5.79 -7.19
C SER A 136 -9.40 5.24 -8.54
N LEU A 137 -9.49 3.91 -8.72
CA LEU A 137 -9.99 3.33 -9.98
C LEU A 137 -11.51 3.31 -10.05
N PHE A 138 -12.16 3.10 -8.92
CA PHE A 138 -13.62 3.06 -8.82
C PHE A 138 -14.09 3.93 -7.65
N PRO A 139 -15.33 4.43 -7.66
CA PRO A 139 -15.89 5.15 -6.52
C PRO A 139 -15.77 4.31 -5.24
N SER A 140 -15.34 4.94 -4.14
CA SER A 140 -15.09 4.27 -2.87
C SER A 140 -15.39 5.20 -1.71
N SER A 141 -15.95 4.65 -0.63
CA SER A 141 -16.22 5.40 0.61
C SER A 141 -14.95 5.84 1.33
N THR A 142 -13.82 5.19 1.08
CA THR A 142 -12.51 5.51 1.67
C THR A 142 -11.69 6.51 0.86
N SER A 143 -12.10 6.84 -0.37
CA SER A 143 -11.36 7.74 -1.27
C SER A 143 -12.29 8.78 -1.94
N ASN A 144 -13.23 9.34 -1.19
CA ASN A 144 -14.27 10.25 -1.70
C ASN A 144 -13.75 11.56 -2.35
N SER A 145 -12.48 11.90 -2.19
CA SER A 145 -11.88 13.12 -2.73
C SER A 145 -10.96 12.88 -3.95
N CYS A 146 -10.75 11.64 -4.36
CA CYS A 146 -9.85 11.34 -5.47
C CYS A 146 -10.61 11.34 -6.80
N GLU A 147 -10.05 12.03 -7.80
CA GLU A 147 -10.49 11.88 -9.19
C GLU A 147 -10.34 10.43 -9.65
N VAL A 148 -11.35 9.91 -10.36
CA VAL A 148 -11.28 8.54 -10.90
C VAL A 148 -10.17 8.46 -11.97
N VAL A 149 -9.29 7.49 -11.83
CA VAL A 149 -8.19 7.25 -12.76
C VAL A 149 -8.71 6.56 -14.02
N HIS A 150 -8.35 7.11 -15.19
CA HIS A 150 -8.68 6.50 -16.47
C HIS A 150 -7.77 5.30 -16.77
N PHE A 151 -8.33 4.21 -17.27
CA PHE A 151 -7.55 3.02 -17.64
C PHE A 151 -6.48 3.31 -18.70
N ASP A 152 -6.77 4.24 -19.62
CA ASP A 152 -5.79 4.69 -20.62
C ASP A 152 -4.57 5.38 -19.99
N THR A 153 -4.74 6.05 -18.85
CA THR A 153 -3.62 6.64 -18.10
C THR A 153 -2.67 5.54 -17.60
N ILE A 154 -3.21 4.44 -17.07
CA ILE A 154 -2.42 3.30 -16.63
C ILE A 154 -1.68 2.64 -17.80
N LYS A 155 -2.38 2.42 -18.92
CA LYS A 155 -1.77 1.91 -20.16
C LYS A 155 -0.65 2.81 -20.70
N LYS A 156 -0.80 4.13 -20.59
CA LYS A 156 0.24 5.10 -20.96
C LYS A 156 1.42 5.03 -19.98
N CYS A 157 1.17 4.95 -18.67
CA CYS A 157 2.22 4.82 -17.65
C CYS A 157 3.10 3.59 -17.91
N LYS A 158 2.52 2.44 -18.22
CA LYS A 158 3.27 1.21 -18.55
C LYS A 158 4.17 1.31 -19.78
N LYS A 159 3.91 2.26 -20.69
CA LYS A 159 4.79 2.56 -21.82
C LYS A 159 5.98 3.45 -21.43
N ILE A 160 5.89 4.14 -20.30
CA ILE A 160 6.92 5.07 -19.80
C ILE A 160 7.87 4.39 -18.84
N THR A 161 7.37 3.41 -18.05
CA THR A 161 8.14 2.81 -16.96
C THR A 161 7.80 1.34 -16.76
N ASP A 162 8.81 0.58 -16.28
CA ASP A 162 8.67 -0.82 -15.84
C ASP A 162 8.46 -0.94 -14.31
N ILE A 163 8.36 0.18 -13.60
CA ILE A 163 8.08 0.17 -12.15
C ILE A 163 6.77 -0.60 -11.92
N PRO A 164 6.74 -1.52 -10.94
CA PRO A 164 5.54 -2.26 -10.56
C PRO A 164 4.36 -1.32 -10.27
N ILE A 165 3.18 -1.63 -10.81
CA ILE A 165 1.96 -0.83 -10.62
C ILE A 165 0.96 -1.59 -9.75
N PHE A 166 0.51 -0.96 -8.67
CA PHE A 166 -0.64 -1.41 -7.89
C PHE A 166 -1.87 -0.59 -8.24
N LEU A 167 -3.02 -1.25 -8.27
CA LEU A 167 -4.32 -0.62 -8.49
C LEU A 167 -5.06 -0.48 -7.17
N ALA A 168 -5.60 0.70 -6.88
CA ALA A 168 -6.25 1.01 -5.60
C ALA A 168 -7.58 1.78 -5.81
N GLY A 169 -8.41 1.78 -4.78
CA GLY A 169 -9.67 2.52 -4.72
C GLY A 169 -10.85 1.78 -5.34
N GLY A 170 -11.78 1.36 -4.50
CA GLY A 170 -13.04 0.73 -4.88
C GLY A 170 -12.92 -0.64 -5.56
N ILE A 171 -11.74 -1.27 -5.52
CA ILE A 171 -11.53 -2.58 -6.13
C ILE A 171 -12.16 -3.67 -5.28
N THR A 172 -12.93 -4.54 -5.93
CA THR A 172 -13.59 -5.71 -5.34
C THR A 172 -13.32 -6.94 -6.22
N PRO A 173 -13.43 -8.17 -5.69
CA PRO A 173 -13.32 -9.37 -6.52
C PRO A 173 -14.29 -9.38 -7.70
N GLN A 174 -15.45 -8.71 -7.57
CA GLN A 174 -16.49 -8.66 -8.60
C GLN A 174 -16.10 -7.75 -9.77
N ASN A 175 -15.43 -6.61 -9.49
CA ASN A 175 -15.06 -5.66 -10.54
C ASN A 175 -13.63 -5.86 -11.08
N MET A 176 -12.84 -6.78 -10.53
CA MET A 176 -11.49 -7.07 -11.04
C MET A 176 -11.47 -7.56 -12.49
N ALA A 177 -12.57 -8.13 -12.98
CA ALA A 177 -12.70 -8.48 -14.40
C ALA A 177 -12.58 -7.24 -15.33
N LEU A 178 -12.99 -6.05 -14.86
CA LEU A 178 -12.92 -4.80 -15.63
C LEU A 178 -11.48 -4.30 -15.84
N VAL A 179 -10.54 -4.74 -15.02
CA VAL A 179 -9.11 -4.35 -15.09
C VAL A 179 -8.21 -5.47 -15.61
N GLU A 180 -8.78 -6.59 -16.06
CA GLU A 180 -8.00 -7.76 -16.52
C GLU A 180 -7.05 -7.46 -17.69
N GLU A 181 -7.38 -6.50 -18.55
CA GLU A 181 -6.54 -6.11 -19.67
C GLU A 181 -5.39 -5.15 -19.28
N LEU A 182 -5.38 -4.64 -18.05
CA LEU A 182 -4.31 -3.77 -17.55
C LEU A 182 -3.12 -4.63 -17.12
N ASP A 183 -1.92 -4.15 -17.44
CA ASP A 183 -0.68 -4.73 -16.92
C ASP A 183 -0.37 -4.12 -15.55
N TYR A 184 -0.75 -4.83 -14.48
CA TYR A 184 -0.54 -4.41 -13.11
C TYR A 184 0.14 -5.51 -12.27
N HIS A 185 0.80 -5.09 -11.21
CA HIS A 185 1.53 -5.97 -10.30
C HIS A 185 0.63 -6.52 -9.18
N GLY A 186 -0.36 -5.76 -8.78
CA GLY A 186 -1.30 -6.18 -7.73
C GLY A 186 -2.38 -5.15 -7.45
N VAL A 187 -3.18 -5.45 -6.44
CA VAL A 187 -4.26 -4.57 -5.99
C VAL A 187 -4.06 -4.17 -4.52
N ALA A 188 -4.25 -2.88 -4.21
CA ALA A 188 -4.25 -2.38 -2.85
C ALA A 188 -5.68 -2.28 -2.32
N VAL A 189 -5.92 -2.90 -1.16
CA VAL A 189 -7.27 -3.07 -0.58
C VAL A 189 -7.28 -2.63 0.87
N VAL A 190 -8.28 -1.84 1.26
CA VAL A 190 -8.55 -1.39 2.64
C VAL A 190 -9.78 -2.12 3.19
N SER A 191 -10.95 -1.49 3.10
CA SER A 191 -12.21 -1.98 3.67
C SER A 191 -12.66 -3.32 3.12
N GLY A 192 -12.38 -3.60 1.84
CA GLY A 192 -12.77 -4.86 1.19
C GLY A 192 -12.25 -6.13 1.90
N ILE A 193 -11.18 -6.02 2.69
CA ILE A 193 -10.64 -7.10 3.52
C ILE A 193 -10.89 -6.81 5.00
N MET A 194 -10.53 -5.60 5.47
CA MET A 194 -10.51 -5.28 6.89
C MET A 194 -11.92 -5.16 7.52
N GLU A 195 -12.95 -4.85 6.72
CA GLU A 195 -14.35 -4.82 7.17
C GLU A 195 -15.12 -6.11 6.87
N ALA A 196 -14.50 -7.04 6.17
CA ALA A 196 -15.15 -8.29 5.82
C ALA A 196 -15.45 -9.16 7.06
N LYS A 197 -16.60 -9.82 7.08
CA LYS A 197 -16.97 -10.81 8.11
C LYS A 197 -15.94 -11.95 8.20
N ASN A 198 -15.42 -12.38 7.06
CA ASN A 198 -14.35 -13.35 6.94
C ASN A 198 -13.21 -12.78 6.07
N PRO A 199 -12.21 -12.10 6.68
CA PRO A 199 -11.14 -11.45 5.92
C PRO A 199 -10.25 -12.43 5.16
N LEU A 200 -10.03 -13.66 5.67
CA LEU A 200 -9.22 -14.67 5.00
C LEU A 200 -9.90 -15.18 3.71
N GLU A 201 -11.20 -15.46 3.76
CA GLU A 201 -11.96 -15.86 2.58
C GLU A 201 -12.01 -14.73 1.55
N GLN A 202 -12.21 -13.50 2.01
CA GLN A 202 -12.25 -12.35 1.12
C GLN A 202 -10.89 -12.10 0.45
N LEU A 203 -9.80 -12.18 1.22
CA LEU A 203 -8.44 -12.10 0.68
C LEU A 203 -8.17 -13.18 -0.36
N ALA A 204 -8.60 -14.43 -0.12
CA ALA A 204 -8.45 -15.51 -1.08
C ALA A 204 -9.16 -15.20 -2.42
N LYS A 205 -10.32 -14.53 -2.39
CA LYS A 205 -11.04 -14.11 -3.61
C LYS A 205 -10.24 -13.08 -4.42
N TYR A 206 -9.54 -12.14 -3.75
CA TYR A 206 -8.64 -11.20 -4.43
C TYR A 206 -7.42 -11.91 -5.02
N LEU A 207 -6.76 -12.76 -4.24
CA LEU A 207 -5.57 -13.49 -4.68
C LEU A 207 -5.85 -14.38 -5.90
N ALA A 208 -7.02 -15.02 -5.94
CA ALA A 208 -7.44 -15.82 -7.08
C ALA A 208 -7.65 -15.02 -8.38
N LYS A 209 -7.80 -13.69 -8.28
CA LYS A 209 -8.05 -12.80 -9.43
C LYS A 209 -6.79 -12.03 -9.86
N VAL A 210 -5.81 -11.86 -8.98
CA VAL A 210 -4.53 -11.26 -9.36
C VAL A 210 -3.78 -12.29 -10.21
N LYS A 211 -3.60 -12.00 -11.51
CA LYS A 211 -2.92 -12.90 -12.45
C LYS A 211 -1.50 -13.24 -11.95
N SER A 212 -1.17 -14.49 -12.04
CA SER A 212 0.18 -15.03 -11.76
C SER A 212 1.22 -14.44 -12.70
#